data_059167026fd087f3f8117bf0d6509e72
#
_entry.id   059167026fd087f3f8117bf0d6509e72
#
_cell.length_a   1.000
_cell.length_b   1.000
_cell.length_c   1.000
_cell.angle_alpha   90.00
_cell.angle_beta   90.00
_cell.angle_gamma   90.00
#
_symmetry.space_group_name_H-M   'P 1'
#
loop_
_entity.id
_entity.type
_entity.pdbx_description
1 polymer ?
#
loop_
_entity_poly.entity_id
_entity_poly.type
_entity_poly.pdbx_seq_one_letter_code
_entity_poly.pdbx_strand_id
1 'polypeptide(L)'
;MPKRILIATYYWPPAGGPGVQRWLKTAQALRQLGHDVEVLTVDPAFAVYPLRDESLNSETQGITVHRTKSQDWFGAYQKITGRKEVPFSGFANQAGRPGPLQRISRWIRGNFFIPDPRRGWNRHAIAEALKQQALNPFDLIITSGPPHSTHLIGLELQQHGLDWWADFRDPWTDIYYYRMFYPSAWARGADASMERRVLQRAQRVIVVSDDLKRMLAAKSPGIEGKFVVIPNGFDPADFKADAPQPANAVRTLAYTGTLTLDYPLEALYMALRAYCQAQGALRLVIAGRPAQEALNSLKALSVEIPLELEFKGYLAHSESVALLQSADALLLMIPDLPNNKGILTGKLFEYLGSGRPVWGFGPTEGDANRILQSCHAGELFEDPQAAALALALWPSEGAGTEARGRYTRLGLAQELSAYFDK
;
A
#
# COMPACT_ATOMS: atom_id res chain seq x y z
N MET A 1 -14.97 0.30 25.11
CA MET A 1 -16.00 1.37 25.11
C MET A 1 -15.92 2.19 23.81
N PRO A 2 -17.01 2.80 23.30
CA PRO A 2 -16.91 3.73 22.18
C PRO A 2 -15.87 4.82 22.46
N LYS A 3 -15.06 5.14 21.47
CA LYS A 3 -14.03 6.18 21.53
C LYS A 3 -14.33 7.26 20.50
N ARG A 4 -13.97 8.49 20.79
CA ARG A 4 -13.95 9.58 19.83
C ARG A 4 -12.54 9.72 19.26
N ILE A 5 -12.38 9.49 17.96
CA ILE A 5 -11.09 9.30 17.28
C ILE A 5 -10.92 10.35 16.19
N LEU A 6 -9.79 11.07 16.18
CA LEU A 6 -9.38 11.94 15.08
C LEU A 6 -8.33 11.24 14.22
N ILE A 7 -8.61 11.02 12.94
CA ILE A 7 -7.66 10.49 11.97
C ILE A 7 -7.06 11.65 11.18
N ALA A 8 -5.80 11.96 11.38
CA ALA A 8 -5.08 12.96 10.61
C ALA A 8 -4.33 12.29 9.45
N THR A 9 -4.77 12.56 8.23
CA THR A 9 -4.17 12.03 6.99
C THR A 9 -4.19 13.07 5.88
N TYR A 10 -3.08 13.21 5.16
CA TYR A 10 -3.01 14.15 4.05
C TYR A 10 -3.83 13.68 2.84
N TYR A 11 -3.81 12.38 2.56
CA TYR A 11 -4.52 11.77 1.44
C TYR A 11 -5.88 11.22 1.89
N TRP A 12 -6.93 11.93 1.49
CA TRP A 12 -8.34 11.59 1.73
C TRP A 12 -9.14 11.93 0.47
N PRO A 13 -10.31 11.31 0.22
CA PRO A 13 -11.11 11.66 -0.97
C PRO A 13 -11.28 13.19 -1.16
N PRO A 14 -11.08 13.69 -2.40
CA PRO A 14 -11.03 13.02 -3.71
C PRO A 14 -9.64 12.50 -4.12
N ALA A 15 -8.65 12.38 -3.22
CA ALA A 15 -7.44 11.63 -3.53
C ALA A 15 -7.77 10.15 -3.72
N GLY A 16 -7.04 9.47 -4.61
CA GLY A 16 -7.18 8.05 -4.88
C GLY A 16 -5.96 7.23 -4.43
N GLY A 17 -6.07 5.93 -4.58
CA GLY A 17 -5.01 4.96 -4.33
C GLY A 17 -5.11 4.20 -3.01
N PRO A 18 -4.27 3.14 -2.83
CA PRO A 18 -4.39 2.20 -1.72
C PRO A 18 -4.31 2.84 -0.33
N GLY A 19 -3.51 3.90 -0.21
CA GLY A 19 -3.35 4.62 1.06
C GLY A 19 -4.60 5.38 1.50
N VAL A 20 -5.40 5.87 0.55
CA VAL A 20 -6.70 6.49 0.82
C VAL A 20 -7.71 5.43 1.22
N GLN A 21 -7.79 4.35 0.47
CA GLN A 21 -8.67 3.21 0.73
C GLN A 21 -8.47 2.64 2.15
N ARG A 22 -7.22 2.53 2.62
CA ARG A 22 -6.93 2.05 3.97
C ARG A 22 -7.71 2.81 5.02
N TRP A 23 -7.53 4.12 5.11
CA TRP A 23 -8.14 4.90 6.19
C TRP A 23 -9.60 5.24 5.95
N LEU A 24 -10.05 5.37 4.71
CA LEU A 24 -11.46 5.51 4.38
C LEU A 24 -12.26 4.30 4.88
N LYS A 25 -11.85 3.10 4.48
CA LYS A 25 -12.53 1.85 4.88
C LYS A 25 -12.36 1.55 6.37
N THR A 26 -11.19 1.85 6.96
CA THR A 26 -10.99 1.70 8.41
C THR A 26 -11.90 2.66 9.21
N ALA A 27 -12.03 3.92 8.78
CA ALA A 27 -12.94 4.86 9.43
C ALA A 27 -14.40 4.40 9.37
N GLN A 28 -14.85 3.90 8.22
CA GLN A 28 -16.19 3.33 8.07
C GLN A 28 -16.39 2.12 9.00
N ALA A 29 -15.43 1.19 9.04
CA ALA A 29 -15.52 0.00 9.86
C ALA A 29 -15.49 0.32 11.38
N LEU A 30 -14.64 1.26 11.81
CA LEU A 30 -14.62 1.72 13.20
C LEU A 30 -15.94 2.37 13.61
N ARG A 31 -16.60 3.10 12.71
CA ARG A 31 -17.95 3.64 12.96
C ARG A 31 -19.01 2.54 13.06
N GLN A 32 -18.92 1.50 12.24
CA GLN A 32 -19.79 0.32 12.35
C GLN A 32 -19.62 -0.37 13.72
N LEU A 33 -18.42 -0.30 14.31
CA LEU A 33 -18.13 -0.80 15.64
C LEU A 33 -18.58 0.15 16.79
N GLY A 34 -19.20 1.28 16.43
CA GLY A 34 -19.77 2.24 17.37
C GLY A 34 -18.83 3.36 17.82
N HIS A 35 -17.62 3.48 17.26
CA HIS A 35 -16.73 4.60 17.54
C HIS A 35 -17.18 5.88 16.80
N ASP A 36 -16.93 7.04 17.41
CA ASP A 36 -17.09 8.35 16.77
C ASP A 36 -15.79 8.71 16.06
N VAL A 37 -15.79 8.70 14.72
CA VAL A 37 -14.59 8.88 13.91
C VAL A 37 -14.71 10.13 13.07
N GLU A 38 -13.76 11.03 13.29
CA GLU A 38 -13.60 12.25 12.49
C GLU A 38 -12.26 12.25 11.75
N VAL A 39 -12.20 12.96 10.65
CA VAL A 39 -11.01 13.01 9.80
C VAL A 39 -10.52 14.45 9.65
N LEU A 40 -9.24 14.66 9.86
CA LEU A 40 -8.53 15.89 9.56
C LEU A 40 -7.66 15.73 8.33
N THR A 41 -7.88 16.53 7.31
CA THR A 41 -7.17 16.44 6.03
C THR A 41 -6.94 17.82 5.41
N VAL A 42 -6.12 17.83 4.35
CA VAL A 42 -5.92 19.04 3.55
C VAL A 42 -7.14 19.31 2.66
N ASP A 43 -7.49 20.59 2.50
CA ASP A 43 -8.50 21.00 1.53
C ASP A 43 -7.99 20.73 0.09
N PRO A 44 -8.79 20.07 -0.78
CA PRO A 44 -8.41 19.74 -2.15
C PRO A 44 -7.95 20.94 -2.99
N ALA A 45 -8.39 22.15 -2.66
CA ALA A 45 -7.94 23.39 -3.31
C ALA A 45 -6.47 23.74 -3.02
N PHE A 46 -5.91 23.21 -1.92
CA PHE A 46 -4.52 23.43 -1.50
C PHE A 46 -3.68 22.15 -1.53
N ALA A 47 -4.27 21.07 -2.03
CA ALA A 47 -3.62 19.76 -2.05
C ALA A 47 -2.95 19.47 -3.39
N VAL A 48 -1.87 18.68 -3.33
CA VAL A 48 -1.26 18.09 -4.51
C VAL A 48 -1.42 16.58 -4.42
N TYR A 49 -2.40 16.04 -5.15
CA TYR A 49 -2.69 14.63 -5.19
C TYR A 49 -2.04 13.98 -6.42
N PRO A 50 -1.32 12.88 -6.24
CA PRO A 50 -0.74 12.13 -7.36
C PRO A 50 -1.80 11.40 -8.20
N LEU A 51 -2.90 11.02 -7.56
CA LEU A 51 -4.06 10.38 -8.19
C LEU A 51 -5.33 11.01 -7.60
N ARG A 52 -6.32 11.27 -8.44
CA ARG A 52 -7.67 11.67 -8.03
C ARG A 52 -8.68 10.58 -8.39
N ASP A 53 -9.60 10.35 -7.48
CA ASP A 53 -10.72 9.43 -7.66
C ASP A 53 -11.96 10.05 -7.00
N GLU A 54 -12.76 10.72 -7.81
CA GLU A 54 -13.96 11.43 -7.34
C GLU A 54 -15.06 10.45 -6.90
N SER A 55 -15.01 9.18 -7.33
CA SER A 55 -16.00 8.18 -6.94
C SER A 55 -15.97 7.90 -5.43
N LEU A 56 -14.81 8.03 -4.80
CA LEU A 56 -14.63 7.83 -3.36
C LEU A 56 -15.33 8.88 -2.50
N ASN A 57 -15.75 10.03 -3.07
CA ASN A 57 -16.46 11.06 -2.31
C ASN A 57 -17.78 10.55 -1.74
N SER A 58 -18.49 9.69 -2.48
CA SER A 58 -19.73 9.09 -2.01
C SER A 58 -19.53 8.20 -0.78
N GLU A 59 -18.36 7.61 -0.65
CA GLU A 59 -18.02 6.71 0.45
C GLU A 59 -17.66 7.47 1.76
N THR A 60 -17.49 8.79 1.71
CA THR A 60 -17.22 9.60 2.90
C THR A 60 -18.48 10.01 3.67
N GLN A 61 -19.65 9.63 3.18
CA GLN A 61 -20.93 10.02 3.78
C GLN A 61 -21.01 9.61 5.25
N GLY A 62 -21.45 10.58 6.07
CA GLY A 62 -21.60 10.38 7.51
C GLY A 62 -20.28 10.45 8.30
N ILE A 63 -19.12 10.65 7.69
CA ILE A 63 -17.85 10.93 8.39
C ILE A 63 -17.65 12.45 8.44
N THR A 64 -17.45 13.01 9.63
CA THR A 64 -17.08 14.42 9.79
C THR A 64 -15.65 14.65 9.29
N VAL A 65 -15.48 15.56 8.34
CA VAL A 65 -14.18 15.84 7.71
C VAL A 65 -13.79 17.29 7.89
N HIS A 66 -12.76 17.54 8.68
CA HIS A 66 -12.13 18.85 8.87
C HIS A 66 -11.10 19.10 7.79
N ARG A 67 -11.36 20.05 6.91
CA ARG A 67 -10.49 20.41 5.79
C ARG A 67 -9.75 21.70 6.10
N THR A 68 -8.42 21.70 5.98
CA THR A 68 -7.59 22.85 6.28
C THR A 68 -6.68 23.23 5.13
N LYS A 69 -6.28 24.51 5.11
CA LYS A 69 -5.32 25.02 4.12
C LYS A 69 -3.95 24.34 4.26
N SER A 70 -3.18 24.36 3.19
CA SER A 70 -1.77 24.00 3.19
C SER A 70 -0.96 25.14 2.57
N GLN A 71 0.27 25.37 3.06
CA GLN A 71 1.21 26.21 2.33
C GLN A 71 1.71 25.43 1.10
N ASP A 72 1.52 26.06 -0.06
CA ASP A 72 1.97 25.49 -1.33
C ASP A 72 3.48 25.68 -1.54
N TRP A 73 4.28 24.88 -0.86
CA TRP A 73 5.72 24.79 -1.15
C TRP A 73 5.97 24.21 -2.54
N PHE A 74 5.00 23.48 -3.08
CA PHE A 74 5.12 22.85 -4.38
C PHE A 74 4.91 23.85 -5.52
N GLY A 75 4.00 24.81 -5.39
CA GLY A 75 3.87 25.92 -6.34
C GLY A 75 5.14 26.78 -6.40
N ALA A 76 5.81 26.99 -5.27
CA ALA A 76 7.13 27.62 -5.24
C ALA A 76 8.18 26.77 -5.98
N TYR A 77 8.19 25.45 -5.76
CA TYR A 77 9.06 24.52 -6.45
C TYR A 77 8.78 24.44 -7.98
N GLN A 78 7.50 24.43 -8.38
CA GLN A 78 7.11 24.47 -9.81
C GLN A 78 7.59 25.76 -10.50
N LYS A 79 7.45 26.90 -9.84
CA LYS A 79 7.94 28.20 -10.35
C LYS A 79 9.45 28.19 -10.56
N ILE A 80 10.19 27.54 -9.66
CA ILE A 80 11.67 27.44 -9.75
C ILE A 80 12.12 26.42 -10.79
N THR A 81 11.40 25.30 -10.92
CA THR A 81 11.84 24.17 -11.78
C THR A 81 11.12 24.07 -13.12
N GLY A 82 10.07 24.88 -13.36
CA GLY A 82 9.28 24.88 -14.60
C GLY A 82 8.44 23.61 -14.83
N ARG A 83 8.31 22.70 -13.85
CA ARG A 83 7.66 21.41 -14.02
C ARG A 83 6.23 21.41 -13.49
N LYS A 84 5.31 20.89 -14.32
CA LYS A 84 3.87 20.78 -13.99
C LYS A 84 3.50 19.47 -13.26
N GLU A 85 4.36 18.45 -13.26
CA GLU A 85 4.06 17.15 -12.67
C GLU A 85 4.79 16.89 -11.37
N VAL A 86 4.05 16.38 -10.38
CA VAL A 86 4.62 15.86 -9.13
C VAL A 86 5.25 14.51 -9.45
N PRO A 87 6.52 14.31 -9.14
CA PRO A 87 7.06 12.97 -9.17
C PRO A 87 6.29 12.10 -8.17
N PHE A 88 5.55 11.13 -8.69
CA PHE A 88 4.84 10.12 -7.90
C PHE A 88 5.85 9.16 -7.27
N SER A 89 5.48 8.45 -6.20
CA SER A 89 6.29 7.41 -5.56
C SER A 89 6.74 6.26 -6.50
N GLY A 90 6.26 6.25 -7.74
CA GLY A 90 6.69 5.38 -8.84
C GLY A 90 7.92 5.86 -9.62
N PHE A 91 8.89 6.53 -8.99
CA PHE A 91 10.16 6.88 -9.66
C PHE A 91 10.93 5.68 -10.22
N ALA A 92 10.66 4.49 -9.72
CA ALA A 92 11.21 3.25 -10.24
C ALA A 92 10.82 2.98 -11.72
N ASN A 93 9.72 3.59 -12.20
CA ASN A 93 9.22 3.35 -13.56
C ASN A 93 9.82 4.24 -14.65
N GLN A 94 10.74 5.16 -14.31
CA GLN A 94 11.46 5.92 -15.32
C GLN A 94 12.70 5.15 -15.75
N ALA A 95 12.55 4.34 -16.78
CA ALA A 95 13.67 3.73 -17.49
C ALA A 95 14.65 4.84 -17.95
N GLY A 96 15.90 4.77 -17.48
CA GLY A 96 16.96 5.65 -17.88
C GLY A 96 17.66 6.39 -16.75
N ARG A 97 18.91 6.78 -16.98
CA ARG A 97 19.70 7.60 -16.04
C ARG A 97 19.11 9.01 -15.96
N PRO A 98 18.89 9.56 -14.75
CA PRO A 98 18.33 10.90 -14.60
C PRO A 98 19.27 11.95 -15.22
N GLY A 99 18.71 12.84 -16.05
CA GLY A 99 19.44 13.97 -16.62
C GLY A 99 19.90 14.97 -15.53
N PRO A 100 20.84 15.90 -15.86
CA PRO A 100 21.41 16.84 -14.87
C PRO A 100 20.36 17.64 -14.11
N LEU A 101 19.35 18.17 -14.80
CA LEU A 101 18.24 18.92 -14.18
C LEU A 101 17.39 18.04 -13.24
N GLN A 102 17.22 16.76 -13.58
CA GLN A 102 16.51 15.82 -12.70
C GLN A 102 17.31 15.53 -11.43
N ARG A 103 18.63 15.42 -11.55
CA ARG A 103 19.51 15.20 -10.40
C ARG A 103 19.48 16.39 -9.45
N ILE A 104 19.56 17.62 -9.97
CA ILE A 104 19.43 18.85 -9.18
C ILE A 104 18.08 18.91 -8.48
N SER A 105 16.99 18.67 -9.21
CA SER A 105 15.63 18.65 -8.66
C SER A 105 15.47 17.61 -7.54
N ARG A 106 16.00 16.40 -7.73
CA ARG A 106 16.00 15.35 -6.70
C ARG A 106 16.84 15.75 -5.49
N TRP A 107 17.99 16.37 -5.71
CA TRP A 107 18.85 16.86 -4.63
C TRP A 107 18.17 17.97 -3.80
N ILE A 108 17.54 18.95 -4.46
CA ILE A 108 16.75 19.98 -3.77
C ILE A 108 15.65 19.33 -2.94
N ARG A 109 14.93 18.36 -3.52
CA ARG A 109 13.87 17.62 -2.82
C ARG A 109 14.39 16.94 -1.56
N GLY A 110 15.53 16.25 -1.62
CA GLY A 110 16.09 15.48 -0.52
C GLY A 110 16.77 16.30 0.56
N ASN A 111 17.07 17.58 0.32
CA ASN A 111 17.84 18.39 1.27
C ASN A 111 17.06 19.58 1.86
N PHE A 112 16.04 20.09 1.17
CA PHE A 112 15.28 21.26 1.65
C PHE A 112 13.84 20.91 2.05
N PHE A 113 13.31 19.79 1.57
CA PHE A 113 11.93 19.37 1.90
C PHE A 113 11.95 18.16 2.84
N ILE A 114 12.36 18.38 4.08
CA ILE A 114 12.53 17.34 5.10
C ILE A 114 11.36 17.40 6.09
N PRO A 115 10.66 16.28 6.32
CA PRO A 115 10.80 14.96 5.69
C PRO A 115 10.20 14.90 4.27
N ASP A 116 9.25 15.76 3.96
CA ASP A 116 8.55 15.82 2.68
C ASP A 116 7.90 17.20 2.44
N PRO A 117 7.52 17.53 1.17
CA PRO A 117 6.95 18.83 0.81
C PRO A 117 5.57 19.12 1.40
N ARG A 118 4.88 18.11 1.97
CA ARG A 118 3.54 18.27 2.56
C ARG A 118 3.58 18.83 3.98
N ARG A 119 4.76 19.01 4.56
CA ARG A 119 4.97 19.61 5.89
C ARG A 119 4.31 21.00 6.03
N GLY A 120 4.12 21.72 4.91
CA GLY A 120 3.40 23.01 4.91
C GLY A 120 1.94 22.93 5.38
N TRP A 121 1.35 21.74 5.43
CA TRP A 121 0.02 21.50 5.97
C TRP A 121 -0.01 21.50 7.50
N ASN A 122 1.06 21.04 8.16
CA ASN A 122 1.08 20.70 9.57
C ASN A 122 0.56 21.79 10.49
N ARG A 123 0.99 23.05 10.31
CA ARG A 123 0.57 24.16 11.19
C ARG A 123 -0.94 24.38 11.18
N HIS A 124 -1.58 24.23 10.02
CA HIS A 124 -3.01 24.40 9.88
C HIS A 124 -3.78 23.21 10.47
N ALA A 125 -3.26 22.00 10.27
CA ALA A 125 -3.79 20.79 10.85
C ALA A 125 -3.72 20.81 12.39
N ILE A 126 -2.58 21.21 12.96
CA ILE A 126 -2.41 21.32 14.42
C ILE A 126 -3.39 22.33 15.00
N ALA A 127 -3.50 23.53 14.40
CA ALA A 127 -4.42 24.56 14.88
C ALA A 127 -5.88 24.09 14.87
N GLU A 128 -6.31 23.41 13.81
CA GLU A 128 -7.67 22.86 13.72
C GLU A 128 -7.89 21.70 14.71
N ALA A 129 -6.94 20.80 14.85
CA ALA A 129 -7.02 19.70 15.81
C ALA A 129 -7.18 20.21 17.26
N LEU A 130 -6.37 21.20 17.66
CA LEU A 130 -6.47 21.83 18.99
C LEU A 130 -7.80 22.56 19.21
N LYS A 131 -8.30 23.23 18.17
CA LYS A 131 -9.62 23.88 18.21
C LYS A 131 -10.73 22.85 18.42
N GLN A 132 -10.73 21.74 17.66
CA GLN A 132 -11.72 20.68 17.81
C GLN A 132 -11.60 19.97 19.16
N GLN A 133 -10.37 19.75 19.64
CA GLN A 133 -10.09 19.21 20.97
C GLN A 133 -10.69 20.08 22.10
N ALA A 134 -10.61 21.39 21.96
CA ALA A 134 -11.16 22.34 22.94
C ALA A 134 -12.70 22.36 22.93
N LEU A 135 -13.34 22.10 21.79
CA LEU A 135 -14.79 22.06 21.64
C LEU A 135 -15.38 20.75 22.20
N ASN A 136 -14.78 19.66 21.82
CA ASN A 136 -15.16 18.31 22.26
C ASN A 136 -13.90 17.43 22.25
N PRO A 137 -13.42 16.91 23.38
CA PRO A 137 -12.16 16.18 23.45
C PRO A 137 -12.17 14.86 22.66
N PHE A 138 -11.07 14.58 21.97
CA PHE A 138 -10.80 13.27 21.38
C PHE A 138 -10.14 12.36 22.40
N ASP A 139 -10.54 11.09 22.41
CA ASP A 139 -9.88 10.04 23.22
C ASP A 139 -8.55 9.61 22.56
N LEU A 140 -8.46 9.70 21.23
CA LEU A 140 -7.32 9.21 20.48
C LEU A 140 -7.12 10.00 19.19
N ILE A 141 -5.87 10.29 18.87
CA ILE A 141 -5.47 10.82 17.55
C ILE A 141 -4.62 9.78 16.84
N ILE A 142 -4.94 9.52 15.57
CA ILE A 142 -4.15 8.64 14.71
C ILE A 142 -3.61 9.46 13.56
N THR A 143 -2.29 9.47 13.35
CA THR A 143 -1.66 10.09 12.17
C THR A 143 -1.21 9.02 11.20
N SER A 144 -1.46 9.18 9.90
CA SER A 144 -1.06 8.20 8.88
C SER A 144 -0.04 8.77 7.89
N GLY A 145 1.05 8.06 7.70
CA GLY A 145 2.11 8.33 6.74
C GLY A 145 2.31 7.16 5.75
N PRO A 146 2.86 7.41 4.54
CA PRO A 146 3.27 8.71 3.99
C PRO A 146 2.11 9.65 3.63
N PRO A 147 2.31 10.97 3.63
CA PRO A 147 3.57 11.67 3.88
C PRO A 147 3.95 11.62 5.36
N HIS A 148 5.25 11.41 5.63
CA HIS A 148 5.71 11.21 7.01
C HIS A 148 5.69 12.49 7.84
N SER A 149 5.64 13.68 7.20
CA SER A 149 5.39 14.95 7.87
C SER A 149 4.08 14.96 8.67
N THR A 150 3.10 14.13 8.32
CA THR A 150 1.85 13.98 9.07
C THR A 150 2.08 13.54 10.51
N HIS A 151 3.10 12.69 10.76
CA HIS A 151 3.43 12.25 12.12
C HIS A 151 3.95 13.39 13.02
N LEU A 152 4.50 14.45 12.43
CA LEU A 152 4.91 15.63 13.19
C LEU A 152 3.72 16.41 13.75
N ILE A 153 2.52 16.25 13.16
CA ILE A 153 1.26 16.78 13.73
C ILE A 153 0.98 16.07 15.06
N GLY A 154 0.99 14.73 15.04
CA GLY A 154 0.76 13.93 16.25
C GLY A 154 1.82 14.16 17.31
N LEU A 155 3.09 14.32 16.91
CA LEU A 155 4.19 14.65 17.82
C LEU A 155 3.97 15.98 18.56
N GLU A 156 3.42 16.99 17.89
CA GLU A 156 3.06 18.28 18.51
C GLU A 156 1.83 18.14 19.40
N LEU A 157 0.77 17.49 18.93
CA LEU A 157 -0.46 17.31 19.69
C LEU A 157 -0.23 16.50 20.98
N GLN A 158 0.69 15.54 20.97
CA GLN A 158 1.09 14.79 22.16
C GLN A 158 1.69 15.69 23.25
N GLN A 159 2.38 16.79 22.89
CA GLN A 159 2.90 17.78 23.84
C GLN A 159 1.76 18.55 24.56
N HIS A 160 0.58 18.59 23.96
CA HIS A 160 -0.66 19.13 24.55
C HIS A 160 -1.47 18.08 25.32
N GLY A 161 -0.89 16.91 25.62
CA GLY A 161 -1.49 15.87 26.44
C GLY A 161 -2.49 14.96 25.71
N LEU A 162 -2.52 14.99 24.38
CA LEU A 162 -3.40 14.13 23.62
C LEU A 162 -2.75 12.75 23.39
N ASP A 163 -3.56 11.71 23.51
CA ASP A 163 -3.15 10.36 23.17
C ASP A 163 -2.98 10.21 21.66
N TRP A 164 -1.82 9.71 21.24
CA TRP A 164 -1.44 9.69 19.84
C TRP A 164 -0.81 8.38 19.40
N TRP A 165 -1.31 7.87 18.26
CA TRP A 165 -0.79 6.70 17.56
C TRP A 165 -0.29 7.08 16.17
N ALA A 166 0.81 6.48 15.73
CA ALA A 166 1.42 6.74 14.43
C ALA A 166 1.27 5.51 13.52
N ASP A 167 0.57 5.65 12.38
CA ASP A 167 0.39 4.59 11.38
C ASP A 167 1.43 4.73 10.26
N PHE A 168 2.37 3.80 10.25
CA PHE A 168 3.40 3.66 9.23
C PHE A 168 2.98 2.61 8.20
N ARG A 169 2.69 3.06 6.99
CA ARG A 169 2.39 2.17 5.86
C ARG A 169 3.65 1.76 5.10
N ASP A 170 4.67 2.60 5.16
CA ASP A 170 5.97 2.43 4.52
C ASP A 170 7.08 2.81 5.50
N PRO A 171 8.31 2.24 5.33
CA PRO A 171 9.46 2.71 6.09
C PRO A 171 9.82 4.14 5.70
N TRP A 172 10.15 4.97 6.69
CA TRP A 172 10.44 6.37 6.44
C TRP A 172 11.82 6.56 5.79
N THR A 173 12.90 6.36 6.57
CA THR A 173 14.27 6.56 6.07
C THR A 173 14.84 5.35 5.33
N ASP A 174 14.23 4.17 5.46
CA ASP A 174 14.66 2.92 4.80
C ASP A 174 13.87 2.60 3.53
N ILE A 175 12.99 3.50 3.08
CA ILE A 175 12.28 3.28 1.83
C ILE A 175 13.28 3.23 0.67
N TYR A 176 13.15 2.24 -0.21
CA TYR A 176 14.15 1.92 -1.25
C TYR A 176 14.54 3.11 -2.14
N TYR A 177 13.60 4.02 -2.41
CA TYR A 177 13.87 5.20 -3.25
C TYR A 177 14.45 6.41 -2.48
N TYR A 178 14.65 6.33 -1.15
CA TYR A 178 15.14 7.46 -0.34
C TYR A 178 16.48 7.99 -0.86
N ARG A 179 17.40 7.08 -1.22
CA ARG A 179 18.73 7.44 -1.76
C ARG A 179 18.68 8.14 -3.12
N MET A 180 17.59 7.98 -3.88
CA MET A 180 17.41 8.64 -5.19
C MET A 180 17.24 10.16 -5.07
N PHE A 181 16.96 10.67 -3.87
CA PHE A 181 16.88 12.10 -3.57
C PHE A 181 18.23 12.72 -3.19
N TYR A 182 19.33 11.96 -3.21
CA TYR A 182 20.68 12.42 -2.87
C TYR A 182 20.75 13.23 -1.56
N PRO A 183 20.17 12.77 -0.44
CA PRO A 183 20.19 13.52 0.81
C PRO A 183 21.61 13.64 1.35
N SER A 184 21.98 14.84 1.81
CA SER A 184 23.26 15.10 2.50
C SER A 184 23.28 14.38 3.85
N ALA A 185 24.46 14.30 4.47
CA ALA A 185 24.59 13.73 5.81
C ALA A 185 23.71 14.46 6.84
N TRP A 186 23.62 15.79 6.74
CA TRP A 186 22.75 16.61 7.57
C TRP A 186 21.27 16.25 7.35
N ALA A 187 20.81 16.18 6.10
CA ALA A 187 19.43 15.84 5.78
C ALA A 187 19.05 14.45 6.30
N ARG A 188 19.93 13.45 6.09
CA ARG A 188 19.73 12.10 6.64
C ARG A 188 19.66 12.10 8.17
N GLY A 189 20.54 12.85 8.82
CA GLY A 189 20.55 12.97 10.29
C GLY A 189 19.27 13.61 10.82
N ALA A 190 18.79 14.67 10.18
CA ALA A 190 17.54 15.35 10.52
C ALA A 190 16.33 14.43 10.36
N ASP A 191 16.23 13.72 9.23
CA ASP A 191 15.15 12.77 8.96
C ASP A 191 15.16 11.62 9.98
N ALA A 192 16.28 10.97 10.18
CA ALA A 192 16.43 9.88 11.15
C ALA A 192 16.14 10.33 12.61
N SER A 193 16.45 11.58 12.95
CA SER A 193 16.10 12.15 14.25
C SER A 193 14.60 12.33 14.42
N MET A 194 13.93 12.84 13.39
CA MET A 194 12.46 13.00 13.40
C MET A 194 11.75 11.64 13.50
N GLU A 195 12.18 10.66 12.67
CA GLU A 195 11.62 9.30 12.70
C GLU A 195 11.76 8.67 14.10
N ARG A 196 12.96 8.71 14.71
CA ARG A 196 13.17 8.20 16.07
C ARG A 196 12.28 8.90 17.10
N ARG A 197 12.16 10.24 17.03
CA ARG A 197 11.31 10.98 17.98
C ARG A 197 9.84 10.56 17.85
N VAL A 198 9.34 10.36 16.63
CA VAL A 198 7.99 9.85 16.39
C VAL A 198 7.82 8.47 17.01
N LEU A 199 8.73 7.52 16.72
CA LEU A 199 8.67 6.16 17.28
C LEU A 199 8.72 6.15 18.81
N GLN A 200 9.54 6.99 19.42
CA GLN A 200 9.67 7.08 20.87
C GLN A 200 8.47 7.71 21.55
N ARG A 201 7.88 8.73 20.94
CA ARG A 201 6.82 9.55 21.56
C ARG A 201 5.41 9.04 21.31
N ALA A 202 5.15 8.40 20.17
CA ALA A 202 3.85 7.77 19.94
C ALA A 202 3.57 6.73 21.02
N GLN A 203 2.34 6.69 21.54
CA GLN A 203 1.92 5.65 22.47
C GLN A 203 1.91 4.28 21.80
N ARG A 204 1.39 4.22 20.59
CA ARG A 204 1.40 3.04 19.75
C ARG A 204 1.89 3.40 18.33
N VAL A 205 2.53 2.42 17.69
CA VAL A 205 2.97 2.49 16.31
C VAL A 205 2.26 1.40 15.53
N ILE A 206 1.32 1.80 14.67
CA ILE A 206 0.65 0.88 13.76
C ILE A 206 1.56 0.65 12.56
N VAL A 207 1.73 -0.59 12.16
CA VAL A 207 2.53 -0.97 10.98
C VAL A 207 1.76 -2.00 10.15
N VAL A 208 2.08 -2.07 8.85
CA VAL A 208 1.36 -2.95 7.93
C VAL A 208 1.92 -4.38 7.88
N SER A 209 3.12 -4.62 8.41
CA SER A 209 3.79 -5.93 8.33
C SER A 209 4.76 -6.16 9.48
N ASP A 210 5.07 -7.43 9.77
CA ASP A 210 6.01 -7.80 10.83
C ASP A 210 7.44 -7.38 10.47
N ASP A 211 7.83 -7.44 9.20
CA ASP A 211 9.15 -6.98 8.77
C ASP A 211 9.30 -5.47 8.96
N LEU A 212 8.27 -4.68 8.62
CA LEU A 212 8.27 -3.24 8.89
C LEU A 212 8.36 -2.94 10.40
N LYS A 213 7.63 -3.71 11.25
CA LYS A 213 7.78 -3.64 12.70
C LYS A 213 9.23 -3.88 13.11
N ARG A 214 9.85 -4.94 12.62
CA ARG A 214 11.25 -5.30 12.92
C ARG A 214 12.21 -4.18 12.53
N MET A 215 12.05 -3.63 11.31
CA MET A 215 12.88 -2.54 10.79
C MET A 215 12.78 -1.26 11.65
N LEU A 216 11.57 -0.85 12.01
CA LEU A 216 11.35 0.37 12.78
C LEU A 216 11.74 0.19 14.25
N ALA A 217 11.48 -0.97 14.86
CA ALA A 217 11.87 -1.28 16.23
C ALA A 217 13.40 -1.24 16.42
N ALA A 218 14.15 -1.74 15.43
CA ALA A 218 15.61 -1.72 15.47
C ALA A 218 16.22 -0.29 15.55
N LYS A 219 15.45 0.75 15.17
CA LYS A 219 15.91 2.16 15.25
C LYS A 219 15.83 2.76 16.64
N SER A 220 15.08 2.13 17.54
CA SER A 220 14.91 2.60 18.93
C SER A 220 14.64 1.42 19.85
N PRO A 221 15.70 0.80 20.39
CA PRO A 221 15.56 -0.34 21.31
C PRO A 221 14.64 -0.03 22.50
N GLY A 222 13.81 -1.01 22.92
CA GLY A 222 12.90 -0.90 24.06
C GLY A 222 11.49 -0.41 23.72
N ILE A 223 11.17 -0.19 22.44
CA ILE A 223 9.82 0.23 22.01
C ILE A 223 9.01 -0.91 21.37
N GLU A 224 9.52 -2.13 21.35
CA GLU A 224 8.93 -3.27 20.64
C GLU A 224 7.47 -3.53 21.04
N GLY A 225 7.14 -3.31 22.30
CA GLY A 225 5.79 -3.46 22.85
C GLY A 225 4.76 -2.41 22.40
N LYS A 226 5.23 -1.32 21.75
CA LYS A 226 4.33 -0.28 21.22
C LYS A 226 3.73 -0.64 19.85
N PHE A 227 4.32 -1.60 19.14
CA PHE A 227 3.91 -1.91 17.77
C PHE A 227 2.65 -2.74 17.72
N VAL A 228 1.75 -2.33 16.83
CA VAL A 228 0.53 -3.04 16.47
C VAL A 228 0.56 -3.32 14.97
N VAL A 229 0.52 -4.58 14.57
CA VAL A 229 0.56 -4.98 13.16
C VAL A 229 -0.87 -5.07 12.63
N ILE A 230 -1.26 -4.09 11.84
CA ILE A 230 -2.57 -4.04 11.16
C ILE A 230 -2.30 -3.92 9.66
N PRO A 231 -2.33 -5.01 8.90
CA PRO A 231 -2.08 -4.97 7.45
C PRO A 231 -3.18 -4.23 6.69
N ASN A 232 -3.04 -4.14 5.37
CA ASN A 232 -4.15 -3.76 4.51
C ASN A 232 -5.15 -4.92 4.46
N GLY A 233 -6.35 -4.66 3.94
CA GLY A 233 -7.39 -5.67 3.84
C GLY A 233 -8.27 -5.46 2.62
N PHE A 234 -9.23 -6.34 2.42
CA PHE A 234 -10.24 -6.27 1.37
C PHE A 234 -11.64 -5.99 1.96
N ASP A 235 -12.54 -5.51 1.10
CA ASP A 235 -13.95 -5.37 1.43
C ASP A 235 -14.71 -6.59 0.86
N PRO A 236 -15.36 -7.42 1.68
CA PRO A 236 -16.12 -8.56 1.18
C PRO A 236 -17.24 -8.16 0.20
N ALA A 237 -17.77 -6.94 0.31
CA ALA A 237 -18.82 -6.44 -0.56
C ALA A 237 -18.37 -6.26 -2.03
N ASP A 238 -17.07 -6.16 -2.28
CA ASP A 238 -16.52 -6.07 -3.63
C ASP A 238 -16.63 -7.41 -4.39
N PHE A 239 -16.77 -8.53 -3.67
CA PHE A 239 -16.74 -9.88 -4.24
C PHE A 239 -18.10 -10.55 -4.19
N LYS A 240 -18.46 -11.25 -5.27
CA LYS A 240 -19.67 -12.08 -5.26
C LYS A 240 -19.42 -13.34 -4.44
N ALA A 241 -20.23 -13.56 -3.40
CA ALA A 241 -20.12 -14.71 -2.51
C ALA A 241 -20.26 -16.05 -3.27
N ASP A 242 -21.17 -16.07 -4.25
CA ASP A 242 -21.53 -17.27 -5.03
C ASP A 242 -20.88 -17.23 -6.43
N ALA A 243 -19.68 -16.64 -6.58
CA ALA A 243 -19.00 -16.67 -7.86
C ALA A 243 -18.72 -18.13 -8.25
N PRO A 244 -19.15 -18.57 -9.44
CA PRO A 244 -18.95 -19.95 -9.86
C PRO A 244 -17.47 -20.29 -9.93
N GLN A 245 -17.16 -21.56 -9.68
CA GLN A 245 -15.78 -22.05 -9.91
C GLN A 245 -15.45 -21.90 -11.40
N PRO A 246 -14.22 -21.49 -11.73
CA PRO A 246 -13.81 -21.38 -13.12
C PRO A 246 -13.94 -22.74 -13.81
N ALA A 247 -14.53 -22.72 -15.00
CA ALA A 247 -14.62 -23.88 -15.87
C ALA A 247 -13.86 -23.61 -17.18
N ASN A 248 -12.63 -23.10 -17.05
CA ASN A 248 -11.80 -22.72 -18.18
C ASN A 248 -11.27 -23.96 -18.91
N ALA A 249 -11.43 -24.04 -20.23
CA ALA A 249 -10.89 -25.13 -21.04
C ALA A 249 -9.33 -25.15 -21.02
N VAL A 250 -8.73 -23.96 -20.90
CA VAL A 250 -7.29 -23.77 -20.70
C VAL A 250 -7.10 -23.09 -19.36
N ARG A 251 -6.21 -23.62 -18.50
CA ARG A 251 -5.93 -23.04 -17.19
C ARG A 251 -5.57 -21.56 -17.34
N THR A 252 -6.27 -20.71 -16.60
CA THR A 252 -6.16 -19.26 -16.72
C THR A 252 -5.51 -18.67 -15.46
N LEU A 253 -4.36 -18.03 -15.66
CA LEU A 253 -3.65 -17.25 -14.67
C LEU A 253 -3.94 -15.76 -14.89
N ALA A 254 -4.39 -15.04 -13.88
CA ALA A 254 -4.68 -13.60 -13.99
C ALA A 254 -3.73 -12.74 -13.14
N TYR A 255 -3.37 -11.59 -13.69
CA TYR A 255 -2.60 -10.57 -13.00
C TYR A 255 -3.27 -9.20 -13.14
N THR A 256 -3.39 -8.47 -12.05
CA THR A 256 -3.91 -7.10 -12.05
C THR A 256 -2.86 -6.10 -11.58
N GLY A 257 -2.78 -4.95 -12.25
CA GLY A 257 -1.93 -3.82 -11.86
C GLY A 257 -0.73 -3.56 -12.76
N THR A 258 0.27 -2.85 -12.23
CA THR A 258 1.48 -2.49 -12.96
C THR A 258 2.50 -3.63 -12.89
N LEU A 259 3.02 -4.06 -14.02
CA LEU A 259 4.12 -5.03 -14.10
C LEU A 259 5.38 -4.29 -14.56
N THR A 260 6.33 -4.09 -13.63
CA THR A 260 7.58 -3.35 -13.86
C THR A 260 8.78 -4.27 -13.97
N LEU A 261 9.93 -3.73 -14.35
CA LEU A 261 11.18 -4.49 -14.46
C LEU A 261 11.81 -4.85 -13.12
N ASP A 262 11.33 -4.24 -12.02
CA ASP A 262 11.79 -4.56 -10.67
C ASP A 262 11.22 -5.88 -10.14
N TYR A 263 10.30 -6.51 -10.87
CA TYR A 263 9.77 -7.83 -10.52
C TYR A 263 10.68 -8.96 -11.04
N PRO A 264 10.68 -10.15 -10.42
CA PRO A 264 11.48 -11.31 -10.84
C PRO A 264 10.92 -11.95 -12.13
N LEU A 265 10.97 -11.20 -13.24
CA LEU A 265 10.37 -11.58 -14.52
C LEU A 265 11.03 -12.82 -15.14
N GLU A 266 12.35 -12.96 -15.02
CA GLU A 266 13.06 -14.13 -15.53
C GLU A 266 12.58 -15.42 -14.86
N ALA A 267 12.38 -15.39 -13.54
CA ALA A 267 11.84 -16.54 -12.81
C ALA A 267 10.42 -16.88 -13.29
N LEU A 268 9.58 -15.86 -13.52
CA LEU A 268 8.26 -16.06 -14.13
C LEU A 268 8.35 -16.72 -15.51
N TYR A 269 9.22 -16.22 -16.40
CA TYR A 269 9.35 -16.77 -17.76
C TYR A 269 9.84 -18.21 -17.75
N MET A 270 10.80 -18.54 -16.88
CA MET A 270 11.28 -19.91 -16.71
C MET A 270 10.17 -20.85 -16.20
N ALA A 271 9.38 -20.42 -15.23
CA ALA A 271 8.28 -21.23 -14.72
C ALA A 271 7.17 -21.42 -15.75
N LEU A 272 6.82 -20.40 -16.52
CA LEU A 272 5.84 -20.53 -17.60
C LEU A 272 6.30 -21.51 -18.68
N ARG A 273 7.60 -21.47 -19.06
CA ARG A 273 8.18 -22.48 -19.97
C ARG A 273 8.07 -23.89 -19.42
N ALA A 274 8.52 -24.09 -18.18
CA ALA A 274 8.49 -25.42 -17.55
C ALA A 274 7.07 -25.96 -17.43
N TYR A 275 6.12 -25.10 -17.04
CA TYR A 275 4.69 -25.49 -16.98
C TYR A 275 4.17 -25.89 -18.36
N CYS A 276 4.33 -25.06 -19.38
CA CYS A 276 3.81 -25.32 -20.72
C CYS A 276 4.44 -26.55 -21.37
N GLN A 277 5.71 -26.84 -21.11
CA GLN A 277 6.37 -28.05 -21.56
C GLN A 277 5.79 -29.33 -20.93
N ALA A 278 5.40 -29.23 -19.66
CA ALA A 278 4.90 -30.41 -18.90
C ALA A 278 3.39 -30.61 -19.04
N GLN A 279 2.60 -29.53 -19.11
CA GLN A 279 1.15 -29.55 -18.99
C GLN A 279 0.40 -29.06 -20.24
N GLY A 280 1.09 -28.43 -21.19
CA GLY A 280 0.50 -27.87 -22.40
C GLY A 280 0.07 -26.41 -22.25
N ALA A 281 -1.07 -26.04 -22.83
CA ALA A 281 -1.49 -24.66 -22.93
C ALA A 281 -1.80 -24.01 -21.57
N LEU A 282 -1.37 -22.75 -21.43
CA LEU A 282 -1.71 -21.88 -20.30
C LEU A 282 -2.20 -20.53 -20.86
N ARG A 283 -3.25 -19.97 -20.26
CA ARG A 283 -3.68 -18.59 -20.56
C ARG A 283 -3.19 -17.64 -19.47
N LEU A 284 -2.51 -16.56 -19.85
CA LEU A 284 -2.11 -15.49 -18.97
C LEU A 284 -2.85 -14.20 -19.33
N VAL A 285 -3.73 -13.74 -18.43
CA VAL A 285 -4.50 -12.51 -18.59
C VAL A 285 -3.88 -11.42 -17.73
N ILE A 286 -3.47 -10.31 -18.34
CA ILE A 286 -2.88 -9.16 -17.66
C ILE A 286 -3.80 -7.95 -17.80
N ALA A 287 -4.31 -7.44 -16.68
CA ALA A 287 -5.06 -6.20 -16.59
C ALA A 287 -4.23 -5.13 -15.87
N GLY A 288 -3.98 -4.00 -16.54
CA GLY A 288 -3.20 -2.89 -16.01
C GLY A 288 -2.19 -2.33 -17.01
N ARG A 289 -1.07 -1.86 -16.50
CA ARG A 289 -0.04 -1.17 -17.30
C ARG A 289 1.32 -1.86 -17.16
N PRO A 290 1.61 -2.90 -17.93
CA PRO A 290 2.93 -3.51 -17.95
C PRO A 290 3.97 -2.55 -18.56
N ALA A 291 5.22 -2.63 -18.09
CA ALA A 291 6.35 -2.00 -18.76
C ALA A 291 6.51 -2.59 -20.17
N GLN A 292 6.91 -1.75 -21.14
CA GLN A 292 6.98 -2.15 -22.55
C GLN A 292 7.94 -3.31 -22.76
N GLU A 293 9.07 -3.33 -22.04
CA GLU A 293 10.04 -4.42 -22.11
C GLU A 293 9.46 -5.75 -21.58
N ALA A 294 8.75 -5.71 -20.44
CA ALA A 294 8.09 -6.90 -19.90
C ALA A 294 7.01 -7.44 -20.86
N LEU A 295 6.25 -6.53 -21.48
CA LEU A 295 5.26 -6.86 -22.50
C LEU A 295 5.90 -7.54 -23.73
N ASN A 296 7.01 -6.98 -24.22
CA ASN A 296 7.73 -7.51 -25.38
C ASN A 296 8.30 -8.91 -25.08
N SER A 297 8.87 -9.12 -23.88
CA SER A 297 9.40 -10.42 -23.46
C SER A 297 8.31 -11.49 -23.35
N LEU A 298 7.13 -11.13 -22.78
CA LEU A 298 6.00 -12.05 -22.73
C LEU A 298 5.46 -12.41 -24.11
N LYS A 299 5.38 -11.44 -25.03
CA LYS A 299 5.00 -11.72 -26.44
C LYS A 299 6.01 -12.61 -27.14
N ALA A 300 7.30 -12.42 -26.95
CA ALA A 300 8.32 -13.31 -27.50
C ALA A 300 8.15 -14.72 -26.93
N LEU A 301 7.95 -14.84 -25.62
CA LEU A 301 7.73 -16.13 -24.96
C LEU A 301 6.50 -16.86 -25.51
N SER A 302 5.41 -16.17 -25.79
CA SER A 302 4.18 -16.79 -26.31
C SER A 302 4.30 -17.30 -27.75
N VAL A 303 5.35 -16.94 -28.48
CA VAL A 303 5.67 -17.54 -29.77
C VAL A 303 6.44 -18.85 -29.62
N GLU A 304 7.18 -18.99 -28.52
CA GLU A 304 8.04 -20.16 -28.25
C GLU A 304 7.32 -21.32 -27.56
N ILE A 305 6.31 -21.01 -26.76
CA ILE A 305 5.56 -21.98 -25.95
C ILE A 305 4.04 -21.79 -26.11
N PRO A 306 3.20 -22.78 -25.83
CA PRO A 306 1.73 -22.66 -25.93
C PRO A 306 1.15 -21.78 -24.81
N LEU A 307 1.54 -20.49 -24.80
CA LEU A 307 1.07 -19.47 -23.86
C LEU A 307 0.10 -18.53 -24.57
N GLU A 308 -1.18 -18.57 -24.19
CA GLU A 308 -2.19 -17.62 -24.64
C GLU A 308 -2.08 -16.33 -23.84
N LEU A 309 -1.69 -15.22 -24.49
CA LEU A 309 -1.58 -13.93 -23.82
C LEU A 309 -2.77 -13.03 -24.12
N GLU A 310 -3.38 -12.50 -23.06
CA GLU A 310 -4.44 -11.51 -23.18
C GLU A 310 -4.09 -10.24 -22.37
N PHE A 311 -4.09 -9.08 -23.03
CA PHE A 311 -3.87 -7.77 -22.37
C PHE A 311 -5.17 -6.97 -22.40
N LYS A 312 -5.75 -6.76 -21.21
CA LYS A 312 -7.03 -6.03 -21.07
C LYS A 312 -6.84 -4.51 -20.87
N GLY A 313 -5.58 -4.05 -20.71
CA GLY A 313 -5.34 -2.66 -20.34
C GLY A 313 -5.88 -2.32 -18.93
N TYR A 314 -6.19 -1.06 -18.70
CA TYR A 314 -6.77 -0.62 -17.42
C TYR A 314 -8.25 -1.05 -17.37
N LEU A 315 -8.63 -1.72 -16.29
CA LEU A 315 -10.00 -2.13 -16.00
C LEU A 315 -10.57 -1.27 -14.86
N ALA A 316 -11.87 -1.05 -14.87
CA ALA A 316 -12.59 -0.54 -13.71
C ALA A 316 -12.50 -1.56 -12.55
N HIS A 317 -12.67 -1.09 -11.30
CA HIS A 317 -12.52 -1.96 -10.13
C HIS A 317 -13.43 -3.20 -10.19
N SER A 318 -14.69 -3.03 -10.52
CA SER A 318 -15.64 -4.15 -10.65
C SER A 318 -15.28 -5.17 -11.74
N GLU A 319 -14.72 -4.69 -12.87
CA GLU A 319 -14.23 -5.56 -13.94
C GLU A 319 -12.96 -6.30 -13.52
N SER A 320 -12.09 -5.62 -12.76
CA SER A 320 -10.89 -6.24 -12.17
C SER A 320 -11.27 -7.36 -11.21
N VAL A 321 -12.23 -7.13 -10.32
CA VAL A 321 -12.74 -8.14 -9.39
C VAL A 321 -13.36 -9.32 -10.15
N ALA A 322 -14.16 -9.06 -11.19
CA ALA A 322 -14.74 -10.12 -12.02
C ALA A 322 -13.67 -10.97 -12.70
N LEU A 323 -12.61 -10.33 -13.21
CA LEU A 323 -11.44 -11.04 -13.77
C LEU A 323 -10.79 -11.95 -12.71
N LEU A 324 -10.53 -11.42 -11.50
CA LEU A 324 -9.94 -12.19 -10.42
C LEU A 324 -10.78 -13.43 -10.07
N GLN A 325 -12.10 -13.27 -9.99
CA GLN A 325 -13.02 -14.38 -9.65
C GLN A 325 -13.20 -15.39 -10.78
N SER A 326 -12.89 -15.04 -12.03
CA SER A 326 -13.01 -15.92 -13.20
C SER A 326 -11.74 -16.73 -13.52
N ALA A 327 -10.61 -16.39 -12.91
CA ALA A 327 -9.34 -17.07 -13.13
C ALA A 327 -9.20 -18.34 -12.28
N ASP A 328 -8.44 -19.33 -12.76
CA ASP A 328 -8.12 -20.56 -12.01
C ASP A 328 -7.06 -20.30 -10.92
N ALA A 329 -6.14 -19.35 -11.18
CA ALA A 329 -5.15 -18.91 -10.20
C ALA A 329 -4.77 -17.44 -10.45
N LEU A 330 -4.21 -16.78 -9.44
CA LEU A 330 -3.80 -15.39 -9.48
C LEU A 330 -2.29 -15.25 -9.33
N LEU A 331 -1.68 -14.49 -10.23
CA LEU A 331 -0.24 -14.23 -10.21
C LEU A 331 0.08 -13.08 -9.26
N LEU A 332 0.76 -13.38 -8.16
CA LEU A 332 1.30 -12.37 -7.26
C LEU A 332 2.82 -12.24 -7.45
N MET A 333 3.28 -11.02 -7.66
CA MET A 333 4.70 -10.70 -7.79
C MET A 333 5.09 -9.69 -6.72
N ILE A 334 6.14 -9.99 -5.97
CA ILE A 334 6.79 -9.03 -5.05
C ILE A 334 8.05 -8.52 -5.74
N PRO A 335 8.28 -7.20 -5.79
CA PRO A 335 9.45 -6.65 -6.48
C PRO A 335 10.76 -7.07 -5.80
N ASP A 336 11.79 -7.29 -6.59
CA ASP A 336 13.13 -7.61 -6.12
C ASP A 336 13.89 -6.33 -5.74
N LEU A 337 13.55 -5.82 -4.56
CA LEU A 337 14.07 -4.57 -4.01
C LEU A 337 14.71 -4.83 -2.63
N PRO A 338 15.65 -3.98 -2.19
CA PRO A 338 16.13 -4.03 -0.81
C PRO A 338 14.99 -3.97 0.19
N ASN A 339 15.03 -4.81 1.22
CA ASN A 339 14.00 -4.90 2.27
C ASN A 339 12.61 -5.30 1.75
N ASN A 340 12.53 -6.17 0.76
CA ASN A 340 11.26 -6.58 0.15
C ASN A 340 10.44 -7.60 0.97
N LYS A 341 11.01 -8.19 2.04
CA LYS A 341 10.30 -9.18 2.89
C LYS A 341 9.03 -8.63 3.53
N GLY A 342 8.98 -7.33 3.81
CA GLY A 342 7.81 -6.65 4.39
C GLY A 342 6.85 -6.03 3.37
N ILE A 343 7.08 -6.18 2.07
CA ILE A 343 6.23 -5.58 1.04
C ILE A 343 4.91 -6.33 0.95
N LEU A 344 3.84 -5.67 1.40
CA LEU A 344 2.46 -6.13 1.25
C LEU A 344 1.73 -5.25 0.21
N THR A 345 1.58 -5.78 -0.99
CA THR A 345 0.88 -5.07 -2.06
C THR A 345 -0.64 -5.09 -1.83
N GLY A 346 -1.37 -4.08 -2.32
CA GLY A 346 -2.84 -4.09 -2.27
C GLY A 346 -3.45 -5.31 -2.96
N LYS A 347 -2.82 -5.79 -4.03
CA LYS A 347 -3.25 -7.00 -4.78
C LYS A 347 -3.37 -8.24 -3.89
N LEU A 348 -2.45 -8.45 -2.95
CA LEU A 348 -2.49 -9.59 -2.03
C LEU A 348 -3.87 -9.72 -1.37
N PHE A 349 -4.40 -8.59 -0.87
CA PHE A 349 -5.68 -8.60 -0.15
C PHE A 349 -6.88 -8.72 -1.09
N GLU A 350 -6.83 -8.11 -2.28
CA GLU A 350 -7.85 -8.33 -3.32
C GLU A 350 -7.86 -9.80 -3.78
N TYR A 351 -6.69 -10.43 -3.89
CA TYR A 351 -6.56 -11.84 -4.25
C TYR A 351 -7.13 -12.75 -3.15
N LEU A 352 -6.84 -12.45 -1.90
CA LEU A 352 -7.49 -13.14 -0.76
C LEU A 352 -9.01 -12.97 -0.80
N GLY A 353 -9.51 -11.76 -1.09
CA GLY A 353 -10.93 -11.46 -1.22
C GLY A 353 -11.61 -12.27 -2.32
N SER A 354 -10.94 -12.47 -3.45
CA SER A 354 -11.48 -13.24 -4.57
C SER A 354 -11.71 -14.72 -4.26
N GLY A 355 -10.98 -15.26 -3.26
CA GLY A 355 -11.02 -16.67 -2.90
C GLY A 355 -10.28 -17.59 -3.86
N ARG A 356 -9.59 -17.07 -4.86
CA ARG A 356 -8.81 -17.88 -5.80
C ARG A 356 -7.42 -18.18 -5.27
N PRO A 357 -6.84 -19.33 -5.66
CA PRO A 357 -5.46 -19.66 -5.32
C PRO A 357 -4.49 -18.58 -5.82
N VAL A 358 -3.49 -18.27 -5.02
CA VAL A 358 -2.46 -17.28 -5.35
C VAL A 358 -1.13 -17.98 -5.56
N TRP A 359 -0.57 -17.80 -6.73
CA TRP A 359 0.71 -18.33 -7.16
C TRP A 359 1.61 -17.19 -7.61
N GLY A 360 2.91 -17.27 -7.37
CA GLY A 360 3.78 -16.20 -7.85
C GLY A 360 5.19 -16.22 -7.32
N PHE A 361 5.85 -15.06 -7.39
CA PHE A 361 7.26 -14.91 -7.06
C PHE A 361 7.50 -13.82 -6.02
N GLY A 362 8.38 -14.12 -5.09
CA GLY A 362 8.80 -13.21 -4.02
C GLY A 362 9.50 -13.95 -2.90
N PRO A 363 9.95 -13.23 -1.85
CA PRO A 363 10.68 -13.85 -0.76
C PRO A 363 9.80 -14.85 -0.01
N THR A 364 10.25 -16.11 0.03
CA THR A 364 9.54 -17.22 0.70
C THR A 364 9.41 -17.01 2.21
N GLU A 365 10.36 -16.30 2.83
CA GLU A 365 10.31 -15.87 4.24
C GLU A 365 9.62 -14.50 4.42
N GLY A 366 8.99 -13.95 3.38
CA GLY A 366 8.33 -12.65 3.41
C GLY A 366 6.95 -12.67 4.06
N ASP A 367 6.49 -11.50 4.51
CA ASP A 367 5.17 -11.34 5.14
C ASP A 367 4.03 -11.71 4.19
N ALA A 368 4.17 -11.42 2.88
CA ALA A 368 3.17 -11.80 1.89
C ALA A 368 2.99 -13.33 1.83
N ASN A 369 4.09 -14.09 1.81
CA ASN A 369 4.03 -15.54 1.78
C ASN A 369 3.46 -16.12 3.08
N ARG A 370 3.83 -15.57 4.24
CA ARG A 370 3.25 -15.98 5.54
C ARG A 370 1.73 -15.77 5.58
N ILE A 371 1.24 -14.65 5.05
CA ILE A 371 -0.21 -14.40 4.95
C ILE A 371 -0.88 -15.42 4.03
N LEU A 372 -0.33 -15.69 2.85
CA LEU A 372 -0.89 -16.69 1.93
C LEU A 372 -0.96 -18.07 2.57
N GLN A 373 0.11 -18.53 3.20
CA GLN A 373 0.17 -19.81 3.89
C GLN A 373 -0.80 -19.89 5.06
N SER A 374 -0.89 -18.84 5.89
CA SER A 374 -1.84 -18.81 7.03
C SER A 374 -3.31 -18.84 6.60
N CYS A 375 -3.61 -18.37 5.39
CA CYS A 375 -4.94 -18.41 4.81
C CYS A 375 -5.20 -19.66 3.95
N HIS A 376 -4.22 -20.54 3.78
CA HIS A 376 -4.25 -21.62 2.79
C HIS A 376 -4.61 -21.12 1.39
N ALA A 377 -4.15 -19.91 1.07
CA ALA A 377 -4.52 -19.18 -0.15
C ALA A 377 -3.52 -19.36 -1.27
N GLY A 378 -2.34 -19.90 -0.97
CA GLY A 378 -1.29 -20.02 -1.95
C GLY A 378 0.12 -19.89 -1.41
N GLU A 379 1.06 -19.71 -2.32
CA GLU A 379 2.48 -19.62 -1.99
C GLU A 379 3.28 -18.81 -3.01
N LEU A 380 4.35 -18.17 -2.53
CA LEU A 380 5.35 -17.52 -3.35
C LEU A 380 6.60 -18.38 -3.46
N PHE A 381 7.25 -18.31 -4.60
CA PHE A 381 8.43 -19.09 -4.93
C PHE A 381 9.62 -18.19 -5.26
N GLU A 382 10.81 -18.68 -4.99
CA GLU A 382 12.08 -18.14 -5.49
C GLU A 382 12.63 -19.03 -6.62
N ASP A 383 12.35 -20.36 -6.55
CA ASP A 383 12.75 -21.32 -7.57
C ASP A 383 11.68 -21.50 -8.67
N PRO A 384 12.01 -21.24 -9.95
CA PRO A 384 11.07 -21.38 -11.06
C PRO A 384 10.56 -22.80 -11.31
N GLN A 385 11.37 -23.82 -11.01
CA GLN A 385 10.97 -25.24 -11.24
C GLN A 385 9.93 -25.67 -10.19
N ALA A 386 10.17 -25.32 -8.92
CA ALA A 386 9.21 -25.55 -7.85
C ALA A 386 7.89 -24.81 -8.13
N ALA A 387 7.98 -23.58 -8.62
CA ALA A 387 6.82 -22.78 -9.00
C ALA A 387 6.01 -23.44 -10.13
N ALA A 388 6.66 -23.93 -11.19
CA ALA A 388 5.99 -24.60 -12.30
C ALA A 388 5.28 -25.89 -11.85
N LEU A 389 5.93 -26.69 -11.00
CA LEU A 389 5.34 -27.90 -10.44
C LEU A 389 4.13 -27.58 -9.55
N ALA A 390 4.26 -26.57 -8.70
CA ALA A 390 3.16 -26.11 -7.86
C ALA A 390 1.96 -25.65 -8.70
N LEU A 391 2.18 -24.87 -9.75
CA LEU A 391 1.10 -24.43 -10.66
C LEU A 391 0.41 -25.61 -11.35
N ALA A 392 1.14 -26.65 -11.70
CA ALA A 392 0.60 -27.87 -12.31
C ALA A 392 -0.28 -28.69 -11.36
N LEU A 393 0.12 -28.75 -10.09
CA LEU A 393 -0.55 -29.54 -9.04
C LEU A 393 -1.62 -28.75 -8.28
N TRP A 394 -1.78 -27.46 -8.57
CA TRP A 394 -2.59 -26.56 -7.77
C TRP A 394 -4.07 -27.00 -7.73
N PRO A 395 -4.66 -27.13 -6.54
CA PRO A 395 -6.08 -27.43 -6.43
C PRO A 395 -6.93 -26.27 -6.99
N SER A 396 -8.08 -26.60 -7.56
CA SER A 396 -9.06 -25.62 -8.02
C SER A 396 -9.73 -24.85 -6.86
N GLU A 397 -9.59 -25.32 -5.64
CA GLU A 397 -10.15 -24.71 -4.45
C GLU A 397 -9.16 -23.74 -3.81
N GLY A 398 -9.59 -22.48 -3.64
CA GLY A 398 -8.81 -21.44 -3.00
C GLY A 398 -8.98 -21.41 -1.48
N ALA A 399 -8.51 -20.33 -0.89
CA ALA A 399 -8.51 -20.10 0.56
C ALA A 399 -9.88 -20.28 1.20
N GLY A 400 -9.92 -20.98 2.32
CA GLY A 400 -11.12 -21.11 3.16
C GLY A 400 -11.61 -19.74 3.67
N THR A 401 -12.93 -19.60 3.80
CA THR A 401 -13.58 -18.33 4.16
C THR A 401 -13.18 -17.83 5.55
N GLU A 402 -12.99 -18.72 6.51
CA GLU A 402 -12.68 -18.40 7.90
C GLU A 402 -11.29 -17.74 8.05
N ALA A 403 -10.26 -18.35 7.47
CA ALA A 403 -8.89 -17.85 7.55
C ALA A 403 -8.71 -16.45 6.89
N ARG A 404 -9.51 -16.15 5.85
CA ARG A 404 -9.54 -14.84 5.18
C ARG A 404 -10.27 -13.77 5.99
N GLY A 405 -11.19 -14.16 6.86
CA GLY A 405 -12.06 -13.25 7.61
C GLY A 405 -11.29 -12.20 8.41
N ARG A 406 -10.13 -12.54 8.96
CA ARG A 406 -9.22 -11.61 9.64
C ARG A 406 -8.82 -10.43 8.75
N TYR A 407 -8.60 -10.66 7.45
CA TYR A 407 -8.11 -9.65 6.52
C TYR A 407 -9.23 -8.85 5.85
N THR A 408 -10.47 -9.00 6.29
CA THR A 408 -11.54 -8.08 5.92
C THR A 408 -11.33 -6.71 6.59
N ARG A 409 -11.81 -5.63 5.97
CA ARG A 409 -11.71 -4.28 6.55
C ARG A 409 -12.34 -4.22 7.96
N LEU A 410 -13.47 -4.89 8.15
CA LEU A 410 -14.13 -4.98 9.46
C LEU A 410 -13.31 -5.80 10.47
N GLY A 411 -12.77 -6.95 10.07
CA GLY A 411 -11.94 -7.80 10.94
C GLY A 411 -10.69 -7.06 11.44
N LEU A 412 -10.01 -6.33 10.54
CA LEU A 412 -8.85 -5.51 10.90
C LEU A 412 -9.22 -4.32 11.80
N ALA A 413 -10.39 -3.71 11.59
CA ALA A 413 -10.88 -2.64 12.47
C ALA A 413 -11.25 -3.18 13.86
N GLN A 414 -11.80 -4.39 13.97
CA GLN A 414 -12.02 -5.08 15.24
C GLN A 414 -10.69 -5.34 15.98
N GLU A 415 -9.69 -5.85 15.26
CA GLU A 415 -8.35 -6.07 15.81
C GLU A 415 -7.72 -4.76 16.31
N LEU A 416 -7.80 -3.67 15.51
CA LEU A 416 -7.32 -2.35 15.90
C LEU A 416 -8.06 -1.82 17.13
N SER A 417 -9.38 -1.90 17.14
CA SER A 417 -10.25 -1.43 18.24
C SER A 417 -9.95 -2.14 19.57
N ALA A 418 -9.56 -3.42 19.54
CA ALA A 418 -9.19 -4.16 20.73
C ALA A 418 -7.93 -3.62 21.47
N TYR A 419 -7.18 -2.73 20.83
CA TYR A 419 -6.04 -2.04 21.45
C TYR A 419 -6.41 -0.68 22.08
N PHE A 420 -7.61 -0.13 21.83
CA PHE A 420 -7.97 1.21 22.33
C PHE A 420 -8.17 1.29 23.85
N ASP A 421 -8.39 0.17 24.51
CA ASP A 421 -8.58 0.08 25.95
C ASP A 421 -7.36 -0.55 26.67
N LYS A 422 -6.26 -0.80 25.95
CA LYS A 422 -5.00 -1.36 26.47
C LYS A 422 -3.91 -0.27 26.56
#